data_ad3f26426b6dd9b825d7e6382366e804
#
_entry.id   ad3f26426b6dd9b825d7e6382366e804
#
_cell.length_a   1.000
_cell.length_b   1.000
_cell.length_c   1.000
_cell.angle_alpha   90.00
_cell.angle_beta   90.00
_cell.angle_gamma   90.00
#
_symmetry.space_group_name_H-M   'P 1'
#
loop_
_entity.id
_entity.type
_entity.pdbx_description
1 polymer ?
#
loop_
_entity_poly.entity_id
_entity_poly.type
_entity_poly.pdbx_seq_one_letter_code
_entity_poly.pdbx_strand_id
1 'polypeptide(L)'
;MTEIIQKVKNLSIGFKSKKGEEILILRNITTNIKKGETVGIVGESGSGKSTLALAMMGYVKHGLYTIGGECEFNSSNLLKMKNRELEKIRGRKIAMIPQNAGQALTPNLKIGYQIDEALQLHSDLREEEREQKISELLNKVRLPSPETIALRYPHELSGGQQQRVAVAMALAGTPDLLLLDEPTTGLDVTTQAHVLELLNFIAKDTGTSMVYVSHDLGAIAQVSDRIIVMYSGEIVLEGPSRDILKKPIHPYTYGLLKSIPKLSLAGLPQSMPGSQPQPGTMHRGCSFFDRCDFSEEKCKSNSPQLEYLEELNTSVRCFNHKSLMNDSQVNQTLNKIKKSTQDLSLIHI
;
A
#
# COMPACT_ATOMS: atom_id res chain seq x y z
N MET A 1 -23.84 6.50 -5.79
CA MET A 1 -22.95 5.42 -5.29
C MET A 1 -21.61 5.60 -5.97
N THR A 2 -20.51 5.64 -5.23
CA THR A 2 -19.16 5.79 -5.80
C THR A 2 -18.78 4.50 -6.56
N GLU A 3 -18.32 4.62 -7.79
CA GLU A 3 -17.94 3.51 -8.67
C GLU A 3 -16.77 2.71 -8.05
N ILE A 4 -16.88 1.38 -8.00
CA ILE A 4 -15.80 0.48 -7.55
C ILE A 4 -15.04 0.05 -8.79
N ILE A 5 -13.74 0.35 -8.84
CA ILE A 5 -12.88 -0.03 -9.97
C ILE A 5 -12.14 -1.35 -9.75
N GLN A 6 -11.78 -1.66 -8.49
CA GLN A 6 -11.11 -2.90 -8.12
C GLN A 6 -11.87 -3.58 -6.99
N LYS A 7 -12.08 -4.89 -7.10
CA LYS A 7 -12.76 -5.69 -6.08
C LYS A 7 -12.03 -6.99 -5.84
N VAL A 8 -11.67 -7.23 -4.59
CA VAL A 8 -11.08 -8.47 -4.12
C VAL A 8 -12.11 -9.18 -3.26
N LYS A 9 -12.42 -10.43 -3.57
CA LYS A 9 -13.43 -11.23 -2.86
C LYS A 9 -12.85 -12.56 -2.42
N ASN A 10 -12.81 -12.79 -1.11
CA ASN A 10 -12.41 -14.06 -0.48
C ASN A 10 -11.08 -14.61 -1.02
N LEU A 11 -10.15 -13.72 -1.41
CA LEU A 11 -8.91 -14.08 -2.07
C LEU A 11 -7.98 -14.81 -1.10
N SER A 12 -7.58 -16.02 -1.47
CA SER A 12 -6.58 -16.82 -0.79
C SER A 12 -5.49 -17.24 -1.77
N ILE A 13 -4.23 -16.91 -1.42
CA ILE A 13 -3.04 -17.24 -2.20
C ILE A 13 -2.06 -17.98 -1.29
N GLY A 14 -1.43 -19.01 -1.80
CA GLY A 14 -0.48 -19.80 -1.05
C GLY A 14 0.38 -20.67 -1.93
N PHE A 15 1.05 -21.63 -1.31
CA PHE A 15 1.89 -22.63 -1.97
C PHE A 15 1.73 -24.00 -1.31
N LYS A 16 2.13 -25.06 -2.00
CA LYS A 16 2.21 -26.42 -1.42
C LYS A 16 3.58 -26.63 -0.79
N SER A 17 3.59 -27.05 0.47
CA SER A 17 4.81 -27.46 1.16
C SER A 17 5.36 -28.74 0.52
N LYS A 18 6.61 -29.11 0.85
CA LYS A 18 7.20 -30.39 0.43
C LYS A 18 6.40 -31.62 0.92
N LYS A 19 5.58 -31.45 1.98
CA LYS A 19 4.70 -32.48 2.52
C LYS A 19 3.30 -32.50 1.88
N GLY A 20 3.05 -31.61 0.89
CA GLY A 20 1.76 -31.49 0.21
C GLY A 20 0.71 -30.65 0.93
N GLU A 21 1.04 -30.04 2.08
CA GLU A 21 0.15 -29.16 2.84
C GLU A 21 0.04 -27.79 2.16
N GLU A 22 -1.15 -27.23 2.11
CA GLU A 22 -1.36 -25.86 1.62
C GLU A 22 -0.98 -24.84 2.67
N ILE A 23 -0.05 -23.96 2.31
CA ILE A 23 0.45 -22.88 3.15
C ILE A 23 -0.08 -21.56 2.60
N LEU A 24 -0.91 -20.85 3.38
CA LEU A 24 -1.54 -19.60 2.97
C LEU A 24 -0.65 -18.40 3.27
N ILE A 25 -0.45 -17.55 2.26
CA ILE A 25 0.19 -16.24 2.34
C ILE A 25 -0.88 -15.14 2.47
N LEU A 26 -1.97 -15.25 1.70
CA LEU A 26 -3.18 -14.43 1.86
C LEU A 26 -4.33 -15.35 2.27
N ARG A 27 -5.13 -14.89 3.24
CA ARG A 27 -6.20 -15.66 3.87
C ARG A 27 -7.50 -14.90 3.76
N ASN A 28 -8.38 -15.33 2.85
CA ASN A 28 -9.74 -14.83 2.72
C ASN A 28 -9.82 -13.28 2.70
N ILE A 29 -9.00 -12.65 1.86
CA ILE A 29 -8.97 -11.19 1.72
C ILE A 29 -10.19 -10.72 0.96
N THR A 30 -10.96 -9.81 1.57
CA THR A 30 -12.09 -9.14 0.93
C THR A 30 -11.98 -7.64 1.15
N THR A 31 -11.85 -6.89 0.07
CA THR A 31 -11.81 -5.41 0.05
C THR A 31 -12.13 -4.88 -1.34
N ASN A 32 -12.28 -3.58 -1.48
CA ASN A 32 -12.51 -2.93 -2.77
C ASN A 32 -11.78 -1.58 -2.83
N ILE A 33 -11.56 -1.06 -4.04
CA ILE A 33 -11.02 0.28 -4.28
C ILE A 33 -12.06 1.07 -5.08
N LYS A 34 -12.44 2.24 -4.58
CA LYS A 34 -13.35 3.15 -5.26
C LYS A 34 -12.58 4.03 -6.24
N LYS A 35 -13.24 4.48 -7.28
CA LYS A 35 -12.65 5.41 -8.25
C LYS A 35 -12.22 6.71 -7.59
N GLY A 36 -10.99 7.13 -7.84
CA GLY A 36 -10.38 8.33 -7.27
C GLY A 36 -10.01 8.20 -5.78
N GLU A 37 -10.17 7.01 -5.16
CA GLU A 37 -9.80 6.77 -3.77
C GLU A 37 -8.30 6.44 -3.64
N THR A 38 -7.65 6.97 -2.62
CA THR A 38 -6.32 6.53 -2.19
C THR A 38 -6.45 5.61 -0.98
N VAL A 39 -6.07 4.34 -1.14
CA VAL A 39 -6.10 3.33 -0.07
C VAL A 39 -4.70 2.98 0.39
N GLY A 40 -4.43 3.12 1.68
CA GLY A 40 -3.18 2.68 2.31
C GLY A 40 -3.27 1.24 2.78
N ILE A 41 -2.29 0.41 2.46
CA ILE A 41 -2.15 -0.94 3.01
C ILE A 41 -0.92 -0.96 3.91
N VAL A 42 -1.12 -1.18 5.20
CA VAL A 42 -0.05 -1.14 6.20
C VAL A 42 0.08 -2.46 6.96
N GLY A 43 1.27 -2.76 7.42
CA GLY A 43 1.58 -3.94 8.23
C GLY A 43 3.07 -4.25 8.22
N GLU A 44 3.52 -5.13 9.11
CA GLU A 44 4.92 -5.57 9.17
C GLU A 44 5.35 -6.30 7.88
N SER A 45 6.67 -6.44 7.69
CA SER A 45 7.23 -7.24 6.59
C SER A 45 6.74 -8.69 6.69
N GLY A 46 6.32 -9.29 5.57
CA GLY A 46 5.75 -10.65 5.55
C GLY A 46 4.25 -10.74 5.84
N SER A 47 3.53 -9.63 6.10
CA SER A 47 2.08 -9.65 6.31
C SER A 47 1.23 -9.91 5.04
N GLY A 48 1.86 -10.00 3.85
CA GLY A 48 1.16 -10.29 2.60
C GLY A 48 0.85 -9.09 1.72
N LYS A 49 1.21 -7.86 2.12
CA LYS A 49 0.88 -6.60 1.41
C LYS A 49 1.27 -6.60 -0.08
N SER A 50 2.56 -6.87 -0.37
CA SER A 50 3.05 -6.90 -1.76
C SER A 50 2.42 -8.04 -2.57
N THR A 51 2.09 -9.17 -1.92
CA THR A 51 1.37 -10.27 -2.57
C THR A 51 -0.03 -9.84 -2.97
N LEU A 52 -0.72 -9.08 -2.11
CA LEU A 52 -2.04 -8.51 -2.42
C LEU A 52 -1.95 -7.48 -3.55
N ALA A 53 -0.98 -6.56 -3.50
CA ALA A 53 -0.77 -5.57 -4.56
C ALA A 53 -0.49 -6.23 -5.92
N LEU A 54 0.34 -7.28 -5.96
CA LEU A 54 0.59 -8.04 -7.19
C LEU A 54 -0.65 -8.79 -7.68
N ALA A 55 -1.45 -9.36 -6.79
CA ALA A 55 -2.72 -9.99 -7.15
C ALA A 55 -3.71 -8.99 -7.77
N MET A 56 -3.71 -7.73 -7.31
CA MET A 56 -4.48 -6.64 -7.90
C MET A 56 -4.02 -6.28 -9.33
N MET A 57 -2.78 -6.67 -9.72
CA MET A 57 -2.29 -6.62 -11.09
C MET A 57 -2.63 -7.87 -11.92
N GLY A 58 -3.35 -8.84 -11.34
CA GLY A 58 -3.54 -10.16 -11.94
C GLY A 58 -2.26 -11.00 -11.96
N TYR A 59 -1.28 -10.70 -11.09
CA TYR A 59 0.00 -11.41 -11.02
C TYR A 59 0.13 -12.20 -9.72
N VAL A 60 0.42 -13.49 -9.85
CA VAL A 60 0.77 -14.35 -8.72
C VAL A 60 2.24 -14.77 -8.90
N LYS A 61 3.07 -14.53 -7.88
CA LYS A 61 4.52 -14.84 -7.94
C LYS A 61 4.74 -16.32 -8.23
N HIS A 62 5.82 -16.62 -8.98
CA HIS A 62 6.24 -17.99 -9.23
C HIS A 62 6.36 -18.80 -7.92
N GLY A 63 5.83 -20.02 -7.92
CA GLY A 63 5.76 -20.87 -6.73
C GLY A 63 4.52 -20.66 -5.85
N LEU A 64 3.77 -19.56 -6.05
CA LEU A 64 2.46 -19.32 -5.44
C LEU A 64 1.34 -19.62 -6.43
N TYR A 65 0.15 -19.92 -5.92
CA TYR A 65 -1.06 -20.07 -6.73
C TYR A 65 -2.29 -19.57 -5.98
N THR A 66 -3.33 -19.22 -6.73
CA THR A 66 -4.63 -18.86 -6.18
C THR A 66 -5.34 -20.10 -5.69
N ILE A 67 -5.63 -20.16 -4.39
CA ILE A 67 -6.36 -21.28 -3.77
C ILE A 67 -7.87 -21.04 -3.88
N GLY A 68 -8.30 -19.78 -3.79
CA GLY A 68 -9.69 -19.40 -3.92
C GLY A 68 -9.89 -17.90 -4.03
N GLY A 69 -11.11 -17.50 -4.35
CA GLY A 69 -11.51 -16.10 -4.46
C GLY A 69 -11.26 -15.48 -5.83
N GLU A 70 -11.47 -14.17 -5.89
CA GLU A 70 -11.47 -13.40 -7.12
C GLU A 70 -10.81 -12.03 -6.92
N CYS A 71 -10.21 -11.52 -7.99
CA CYS A 71 -9.69 -10.15 -8.07
C CYS A 71 -10.21 -9.51 -9.36
N GLU A 72 -11.24 -8.69 -9.25
CA GLU A 72 -11.92 -8.05 -10.37
C GLU A 72 -11.43 -6.62 -10.56
N PHE A 73 -11.14 -6.25 -11.79
CA PHE A 73 -10.93 -4.87 -12.21
C PHE A 73 -11.93 -4.54 -13.31
N ASN A 74 -12.73 -3.48 -13.12
CA ASN A 74 -13.82 -3.12 -14.03
C ASN A 74 -14.68 -4.35 -14.41
N SER A 75 -15.10 -5.12 -13.39
CA SER A 75 -15.93 -6.34 -13.52
C SER A 75 -15.26 -7.53 -14.22
N SER A 76 -13.97 -7.48 -14.49
CA SER A 76 -13.23 -8.56 -15.12
C SER A 76 -12.26 -9.20 -14.13
N ASN A 77 -12.32 -10.53 -13.92
CA ASN A 77 -11.46 -11.24 -12.99
C ASN A 77 -10.05 -11.41 -13.54
N LEU A 78 -9.10 -10.59 -13.06
CA LEU A 78 -7.71 -10.55 -13.53
C LEU A 78 -6.97 -11.87 -13.34
N LEU A 79 -7.30 -12.65 -12.29
CA LEU A 79 -6.61 -13.91 -11.98
C LEU A 79 -7.00 -15.06 -12.94
N LYS A 80 -8.07 -14.89 -13.72
CA LYS A 80 -8.53 -15.85 -14.74
C LYS A 80 -8.17 -15.43 -16.17
N MET A 81 -7.63 -14.23 -16.36
CA MET A 81 -7.25 -13.71 -17.67
C MET A 81 -5.98 -14.36 -18.21
N LYS A 82 -5.89 -14.48 -19.53
CA LYS A 82 -4.66 -14.88 -20.24
C LYS A 82 -3.66 -13.73 -20.26
N ASN A 83 -2.36 -14.04 -20.37
CA ASN A 83 -1.30 -13.01 -20.40
C ASN A 83 -1.55 -11.92 -21.44
N ARG A 84 -1.98 -12.26 -22.66
CA ARG A 84 -2.30 -11.28 -23.73
C ARG A 84 -3.42 -10.29 -23.35
N GLU A 85 -4.35 -10.69 -22.50
CA GLU A 85 -5.43 -9.83 -22.00
C GLU A 85 -4.91 -8.92 -20.88
N LEU A 86 -4.07 -9.47 -19.99
CA LEU A 86 -3.41 -8.72 -18.94
C LEU A 86 -2.43 -7.67 -19.46
N GLU A 87 -1.72 -7.96 -20.55
CA GLU A 87 -0.81 -6.99 -21.23
C GLU A 87 -1.55 -5.73 -21.68
N LYS A 88 -2.82 -5.82 -22.08
CA LYS A 88 -3.64 -4.67 -22.48
C LYS A 88 -4.12 -3.83 -21.28
N ILE A 89 -4.05 -4.38 -20.09
CA ILE A 89 -4.49 -3.72 -18.84
C ILE A 89 -3.28 -3.16 -18.09
N ARG A 90 -2.21 -3.96 -17.96
CA ARG A 90 -0.99 -3.58 -17.26
C ARG A 90 -0.27 -2.45 -17.97
N GLY A 91 0.16 -1.43 -17.23
CA GLY A 91 0.78 -0.22 -17.75
C GLY A 91 -0.22 0.78 -18.34
N ARG A 92 -1.32 0.33 -18.93
CA ARG A 92 -2.32 1.19 -19.57
C ARG A 92 -3.48 1.56 -18.62
N LYS A 93 -4.01 0.59 -17.86
CA LYS A 93 -5.16 0.77 -16.96
C LYS A 93 -4.78 0.60 -15.50
N ILE A 94 -3.91 -0.33 -15.23
CA ILE A 94 -3.31 -0.55 -13.91
C ILE A 94 -1.81 -0.45 -14.07
N ALA A 95 -1.18 0.50 -13.39
CA ALA A 95 0.28 0.61 -13.34
C ALA A 95 0.80 0.32 -11.93
N MET A 96 2.06 -0.08 -11.82
CA MET A 96 2.70 -0.38 -10.55
C MET A 96 4.08 0.26 -10.47
N ILE A 97 4.38 0.86 -9.34
CA ILE A 97 5.72 1.29 -8.95
C ILE A 97 6.22 0.29 -7.91
N PRO A 98 7.24 -0.52 -8.23
CA PRO A 98 7.77 -1.52 -7.31
C PRO A 98 8.63 -0.89 -6.22
N GLN A 99 8.91 -1.67 -5.18
CA GLN A 99 9.91 -1.34 -4.18
C GLN A 99 11.27 -1.12 -4.89
N ASN A 100 12.02 -0.09 -4.49
CA ASN A 100 13.26 0.31 -5.16
C ASN A 100 13.07 0.69 -6.65
N ALA A 101 12.17 1.59 -6.94
CA ALA A 101 11.83 2.01 -8.31
C ALA A 101 13.04 2.48 -9.13
N GLY A 102 14.10 3.01 -8.49
CA GLY A 102 15.36 3.33 -9.17
C GLY A 102 16.04 2.11 -9.81
N GLN A 103 15.90 0.93 -9.21
CA GLN A 103 16.43 -0.33 -9.77
C GLN A 103 15.57 -0.87 -10.93
N ALA A 104 14.35 -0.38 -11.10
CA ALA A 104 13.50 -0.71 -12.24
C ALA A 104 13.92 0.05 -13.52
N LEU A 105 14.74 1.10 -13.38
CA LEU A 105 15.29 1.83 -14.50
C LEU A 105 16.46 1.06 -15.12
N THR A 106 16.47 0.97 -16.46
CA THR A 106 17.54 0.32 -17.21
C THR A 106 18.79 1.22 -17.19
N PRO A 107 19.91 0.82 -16.56
CA PRO A 107 21.00 1.73 -16.21
C PRO A 107 21.76 2.30 -17.42
N ASN A 108 21.75 1.63 -18.54
CA ASN A 108 22.44 2.00 -19.80
C ASN A 108 21.53 2.67 -20.83
N LEU A 109 20.28 2.98 -20.50
CA LEU A 109 19.34 3.70 -21.35
C LEU A 109 19.05 5.08 -20.76
N LYS A 110 18.96 6.10 -21.63
CA LYS A 110 18.57 7.45 -21.23
C LYS A 110 17.14 7.48 -20.72
N ILE A 111 16.85 8.39 -19.80
CA ILE A 111 15.54 8.55 -19.16
C ILE A 111 14.43 8.81 -20.21
N GLY A 112 14.67 9.72 -21.13
CA GLY A 112 13.69 10.04 -22.19
C GLY A 112 13.32 8.82 -23.02
N TYR A 113 14.32 7.97 -23.37
CA TYR A 113 14.08 6.74 -24.12
C TYR A 113 13.19 5.75 -23.34
N GLN A 114 13.42 5.58 -22.03
CA GLN A 114 12.61 4.67 -21.20
C GLN A 114 11.17 5.15 -21.03
N ILE A 115 10.96 6.47 -20.94
CA ILE A 115 9.62 7.06 -20.92
C ILE A 115 8.94 6.92 -22.29
N ASP A 116 9.68 7.12 -23.40
CA ASP A 116 9.15 6.92 -24.74
C ASP A 116 8.70 5.48 -24.97
N GLU A 117 9.51 4.50 -24.57
CA GLU A 117 9.15 3.08 -24.63
C GLU A 117 7.84 2.79 -23.84
N ALA A 118 7.70 3.35 -22.64
CA ALA A 118 6.46 3.21 -21.86
C ALA A 118 5.25 3.86 -22.57
N LEU A 119 5.42 5.03 -23.17
CA LEU A 119 4.39 5.68 -23.97
C LEU A 119 4.02 4.87 -25.22
N GLN A 120 5.01 4.34 -25.93
CA GLN A 120 4.81 3.50 -27.12
C GLN A 120 4.00 2.23 -26.78
N LEU A 121 4.26 1.60 -25.64
CA LEU A 121 3.59 0.37 -25.22
C LEU A 121 2.18 0.63 -24.65
N HIS A 122 1.96 1.77 -24.00
CA HIS A 122 0.78 1.98 -23.15
C HIS A 122 -0.11 3.15 -23.57
N SER A 123 0.26 3.91 -24.61
CA SER A 123 -0.58 4.98 -25.18
C SER A 123 -0.83 4.76 -26.68
N ASP A 124 -1.73 5.56 -27.24
CA ASP A 124 -2.00 5.55 -28.69
C ASP A 124 -1.36 6.77 -29.39
N LEU A 125 -0.36 7.42 -28.74
CA LEU A 125 0.32 8.62 -29.21
C LEU A 125 1.28 8.31 -30.37
N ARG A 126 1.33 9.18 -31.38
CA ARG A 126 2.33 9.16 -32.45
C ARG A 126 3.68 9.64 -31.92
N GLU A 127 4.75 9.36 -32.61
CA GLU A 127 6.13 9.67 -32.21
C GLU A 127 6.34 11.16 -31.87
N GLU A 128 5.85 12.08 -32.70
CA GLU A 128 5.92 13.53 -32.44
C GLU A 128 5.18 13.97 -31.16
N GLU A 129 4.02 13.35 -30.88
CA GLU A 129 3.22 13.61 -29.69
C GLU A 129 3.88 13.04 -28.42
N ARG A 130 4.63 11.94 -28.54
CA ARG A 130 5.34 11.32 -27.42
C ARG A 130 6.51 12.18 -26.94
N GLU A 131 7.25 12.84 -27.82
CA GLU A 131 8.35 13.74 -27.44
C GLU A 131 7.85 14.88 -26.54
N GLN A 132 6.76 15.53 -26.92
CA GLN A 132 6.11 16.54 -26.07
C GLN A 132 5.62 15.94 -24.76
N LYS A 133 5.03 14.73 -24.80
CA LYS A 133 4.48 14.04 -23.64
C LYS A 133 5.55 13.66 -22.61
N ILE A 134 6.77 13.34 -23.04
CA ILE A 134 7.92 13.09 -22.15
C ILE A 134 8.19 14.34 -21.27
N SER A 135 8.31 15.51 -21.91
CA SER A 135 8.51 16.78 -21.18
C SER A 135 7.35 17.08 -20.23
N GLU A 136 6.10 16.87 -20.65
CA GLU A 136 4.93 17.04 -19.78
C GLU A 136 4.96 16.11 -18.55
N LEU A 137 5.29 14.82 -18.74
CA LEU A 137 5.38 13.85 -17.65
C LEU A 137 6.50 14.19 -16.66
N LEU A 138 7.68 14.58 -17.15
CA LEU A 138 8.80 15.00 -16.30
C LEU A 138 8.47 16.28 -15.51
N ASN A 139 7.77 17.24 -16.13
CA ASN A 139 7.25 18.42 -15.44
C ASN A 139 6.20 18.04 -14.39
N LYS A 140 5.28 17.14 -14.70
CA LYS A 140 4.22 16.68 -13.80
C LYS A 140 4.78 16.06 -12.52
N VAL A 141 5.92 15.35 -12.63
CA VAL A 141 6.62 14.80 -11.46
C VAL A 141 7.60 15.80 -10.84
N ARG A 142 7.50 17.09 -11.19
CA ARG A 142 8.30 18.19 -10.65
C ARG A 142 9.81 17.97 -10.74
N LEU A 143 10.29 17.40 -11.84
CA LEU A 143 11.72 17.31 -12.14
C LEU A 143 12.19 18.61 -12.82
N PRO A 144 13.31 19.21 -12.35
CA PRO A 144 13.84 20.43 -12.96
C PRO A 144 14.43 20.15 -14.33
N SER A 145 14.27 21.08 -15.28
CA SER A 145 14.84 21.01 -16.62
C SER A 145 14.57 19.67 -17.33
N PRO A 146 13.30 19.37 -17.66
CA PRO A 146 12.87 18.09 -18.25
C PRO A 146 13.71 17.64 -19.42
N GLU A 147 14.06 18.55 -20.33
CA GLU A 147 14.86 18.27 -21.52
C GLU A 147 16.26 17.75 -21.14
N THR A 148 16.87 18.32 -20.10
CA THR A 148 18.17 17.88 -19.58
C THR A 148 18.05 16.52 -18.89
N ILE A 149 17.01 16.30 -18.08
CA ILE A 149 16.75 15.02 -17.40
C ILE A 149 16.50 13.91 -18.42
N ALA A 150 15.76 14.16 -19.49
CA ALA A 150 15.48 13.19 -20.54
C ALA A 150 16.77 12.64 -21.19
N LEU A 151 17.81 13.44 -21.27
CA LEU A 151 19.11 13.07 -21.86
C LEU A 151 20.04 12.33 -20.90
N ARG A 152 19.76 12.32 -19.59
CA ARG A 152 20.58 11.67 -18.57
C ARG A 152 20.32 10.17 -18.48
N TYR A 153 21.27 9.48 -17.88
CA TYR A 153 21.17 8.08 -17.47
C TYR A 153 20.71 7.97 -16.00
N PRO A 154 20.13 6.84 -15.57
CA PRO A 154 19.68 6.67 -14.17
C PRO A 154 20.74 6.97 -13.12
N HIS A 155 21.99 6.55 -13.34
CA HIS A 155 23.11 6.76 -12.39
C HIS A 155 23.54 8.22 -12.23
N GLU A 156 23.10 9.12 -13.11
CA GLU A 156 23.33 10.57 -13.01
C GLU A 156 22.25 11.29 -12.21
N LEU A 157 21.24 10.56 -11.69
CA LEU A 157 20.11 11.07 -10.94
C LEU A 157 20.20 10.65 -9.47
N SER A 158 19.75 11.54 -8.56
CA SER A 158 19.55 11.15 -7.15
C SER A 158 18.44 10.11 -7.00
N GLY A 159 18.41 9.35 -5.91
CA GLY A 159 17.36 8.35 -5.64
C GLY A 159 15.94 8.91 -5.71
N GLY A 160 15.71 10.12 -5.18
CA GLY A 160 14.42 10.80 -5.30
C GLY A 160 14.07 11.23 -6.72
N GLN A 161 15.06 11.58 -7.56
CA GLN A 161 14.82 11.85 -8.98
C GLN A 161 14.49 10.57 -9.75
N GLN A 162 15.22 9.48 -9.49
CA GLN A 162 14.92 8.16 -10.07
C GLN A 162 13.51 7.69 -9.72
N GLN A 163 13.09 7.89 -8.45
CA GLN A 163 11.73 7.59 -8.01
C GLN A 163 10.69 8.40 -8.79
N ARG A 164 10.90 9.69 -8.99
CA ARG A 164 10.00 10.55 -9.77
C ARG A 164 9.96 10.15 -11.25
N VAL A 165 11.08 9.72 -11.83
CA VAL A 165 11.09 9.15 -13.19
C VAL A 165 10.24 7.89 -13.27
N ALA A 166 10.35 6.97 -12.31
CA ALA A 166 9.51 5.78 -12.27
C ALA A 166 8.01 6.12 -12.13
N VAL A 167 7.68 7.18 -11.38
CA VAL A 167 6.31 7.72 -11.33
C VAL A 167 5.88 8.24 -12.71
N ALA A 168 6.74 8.99 -13.42
CA ALA A 168 6.45 9.50 -14.78
C ALA A 168 6.18 8.34 -15.76
N MET A 169 7.01 7.29 -15.72
CA MET A 169 6.82 6.10 -16.56
C MET A 169 5.50 5.38 -16.23
N ALA A 170 5.15 5.24 -14.96
CA ALA A 170 3.89 4.62 -14.55
C ALA A 170 2.66 5.42 -15.00
N LEU A 171 2.79 6.73 -15.17
CA LEU A 171 1.73 7.62 -15.67
C LEU A 171 1.60 7.65 -17.20
N ALA A 172 2.53 7.06 -17.95
CA ALA A 172 2.56 7.08 -19.42
C ALA A 172 1.25 6.55 -20.04
N GLY A 173 0.68 5.49 -19.47
CA GLY A 173 -0.60 4.91 -19.92
C GLY A 173 -1.86 5.62 -19.39
N THR A 174 -1.74 6.70 -18.60
CA THR A 174 -2.86 7.34 -17.90
C THR A 174 -3.74 6.35 -17.13
N PRO A 175 -3.16 5.64 -16.15
CA PRO A 175 -3.83 4.53 -15.49
C PRO A 175 -5.02 4.98 -14.62
N ASP A 176 -6.07 4.15 -14.56
CA ASP A 176 -7.20 4.33 -13.65
C ASP A 176 -6.82 3.95 -12.19
N LEU A 177 -5.84 3.02 -12.05
CA LEU A 177 -5.32 2.54 -10.77
C LEU A 177 -3.79 2.50 -10.76
N LEU A 178 -3.18 3.13 -9.77
CA LEU A 178 -1.74 3.12 -9.52
C LEU A 178 -1.43 2.37 -8.22
N LEU A 179 -0.66 1.29 -8.31
CA LEU A 179 -0.20 0.50 -7.18
C LEU A 179 1.23 0.92 -6.83
N LEU A 180 1.47 1.21 -5.56
CA LEU A 180 2.73 1.73 -5.05
C LEU A 180 3.23 0.78 -3.96
N ASP A 181 4.25 -0.02 -4.24
CA ASP A 181 4.81 -0.98 -3.27
C ASP A 181 6.05 -0.36 -2.61
N GLU A 182 5.87 0.16 -1.41
CA GLU A 182 6.90 0.82 -0.61
C GLU A 182 7.71 1.90 -1.38
N PRO A 183 7.06 2.86 -2.05
CA PRO A 183 7.71 3.76 -3.00
C PRO A 183 8.67 4.77 -2.34
N THR A 184 8.72 4.84 -1.03
CA THR A 184 9.58 5.77 -0.28
C THR A 184 10.68 5.07 0.51
N THR A 185 10.78 3.75 0.43
CA THR A 185 11.82 2.98 1.12
C THR A 185 13.21 3.35 0.58
N GLY A 186 14.14 3.60 1.50
CA GLY A 186 15.51 3.99 1.16
C GLY A 186 15.73 5.47 0.83
N LEU A 187 14.67 6.30 0.94
CA LEU A 187 14.77 7.75 0.82
C LEU A 187 14.94 8.41 2.21
N ASP A 188 15.64 9.53 2.26
CA ASP A 188 15.66 10.36 3.45
C ASP A 188 14.28 10.98 3.73
N VAL A 189 14.04 11.41 4.97
CA VAL A 189 12.73 11.90 5.45
C VAL A 189 12.19 13.06 4.60
N THR A 190 13.06 13.99 4.19
CA THR A 190 12.66 15.16 3.38
C THR A 190 12.24 14.74 1.98
N THR A 191 13.03 13.88 1.34
CA THR A 191 12.72 13.33 0.01
C THR A 191 11.44 12.48 0.05
N GLN A 192 11.25 11.68 1.11
CA GLN A 192 10.03 10.92 1.33
C GLN A 192 8.80 11.84 1.38
N ALA A 193 8.84 12.92 2.18
CA ALA A 193 7.75 13.87 2.28
C ALA A 193 7.39 14.48 0.91
N HIS A 194 8.40 14.88 0.12
CA HIS A 194 8.19 15.44 -1.22
C HIS A 194 7.57 14.42 -2.21
N VAL A 195 7.96 13.14 -2.12
CA VAL A 195 7.36 12.08 -2.97
C VAL A 195 5.91 11.84 -2.57
N LEU A 196 5.59 11.81 -1.27
CA LEU A 196 4.22 11.67 -0.77
C LEU A 196 3.32 12.83 -1.22
N GLU A 197 3.83 14.07 -1.11
CA GLU A 197 3.12 15.26 -1.58
C GLU A 197 2.87 15.20 -3.09
N LEU A 198 3.86 14.79 -3.88
CA LEU A 198 3.74 14.61 -5.32
C LEU A 198 2.66 13.58 -5.67
N LEU A 199 2.66 12.41 -5.02
CA LEU A 199 1.67 11.36 -5.26
C LEU A 199 0.26 11.84 -4.91
N ASN A 200 0.08 12.54 -3.80
CA ASN A 200 -1.20 13.15 -3.42
C ASN A 200 -1.68 14.20 -4.44
N PHE A 201 -0.76 15.03 -4.95
CA PHE A 201 -1.05 15.98 -6.02
C PHE A 201 -1.52 15.24 -7.29
N ILE A 202 -0.77 14.20 -7.73
CA ILE A 202 -1.10 13.42 -8.91
C ILE A 202 -2.49 12.77 -8.78
N ALA A 203 -2.77 12.14 -7.62
CA ALA A 203 -4.07 11.51 -7.37
C ALA A 203 -5.23 12.48 -7.60
N LYS A 204 -5.11 13.69 -7.04
CA LYS A 204 -6.14 14.74 -7.15
C LYS A 204 -6.23 15.34 -8.55
N ASP A 205 -5.10 15.58 -9.21
CA ASP A 205 -5.03 16.21 -10.53
C ASP A 205 -5.56 15.30 -11.64
N THR A 206 -5.28 14.00 -11.55
CA THR A 206 -5.67 13.02 -12.59
C THR A 206 -6.94 12.23 -12.26
N GLY A 207 -7.40 12.26 -11.01
CA GLY A 207 -8.46 11.38 -10.55
C GLY A 207 -8.07 9.90 -10.52
N THR A 208 -6.77 9.58 -10.62
CA THR A 208 -6.24 8.22 -10.54
C THR A 208 -6.44 7.66 -9.14
N SER A 209 -7.01 6.47 -9.04
CA SER A 209 -7.09 5.75 -7.76
C SER A 209 -5.73 5.19 -7.39
N MET A 210 -5.39 5.19 -6.10
CA MET A 210 -4.08 4.72 -5.65
C MET A 210 -4.21 3.66 -4.56
N VAL A 211 -3.34 2.65 -4.60
CA VAL A 211 -3.09 1.73 -3.49
C VAL A 211 -1.64 1.90 -3.07
N TYR A 212 -1.45 2.40 -1.86
CA TYR A 212 -0.14 2.67 -1.29
C TYR A 212 0.21 1.63 -0.25
N VAL A 213 1.17 0.76 -0.54
CA VAL A 213 1.69 -0.25 0.39
C VAL A 213 2.89 0.31 1.15
N SER A 214 2.88 0.21 2.47
CA SER A 214 4.01 0.60 3.31
C SER A 214 4.02 -0.17 4.64
N HIS A 215 5.14 -0.17 5.33
CA HIS A 215 5.23 -0.56 6.73
C HIS A 215 5.10 0.65 7.68
N ASP A 216 5.13 1.87 7.17
CA ASP A 216 5.01 3.11 7.94
C ASP A 216 3.57 3.64 7.94
N LEU A 217 2.88 3.44 9.06
CA LEU A 217 1.52 3.93 9.26
C LEU A 217 1.43 5.47 9.22
N GLY A 218 2.49 6.15 9.67
CA GLY A 218 2.54 7.62 9.67
C GLY A 218 2.60 8.21 8.25
N ALA A 219 3.39 7.60 7.37
CA ALA A 219 3.48 7.98 5.96
C ALA A 219 2.13 7.74 5.23
N ILE A 220 1.55 6.54 5.42
CA ILE A 220 0.25 6.18 4.82
C ILE A 220 -0.87 7.12 5.25
N ALA A 221 -0.89 7.48 6.52
CA ALA A 221 -1.92 8.33 7.09
C ALA A 221 -2.01 9.74 6.47
N GLN A 222 -0.92 10.22 5.89
CA GLN A 222 -0.86 11.56 5.27
C GLN A 222 -1.49 11.59 3.87
N VAL A 223 -1.54 10.46 3.17
CA VAL A 223 -1.93 10.40 1.76
C VAL A 223 -3.18 9.59 1.49
N SER A 224 -3.63 8.75 2.44
CA SER A 224 -4.71 7.79 2.22
C SER A 224 -6.04 8.27 2.79
N ASP A 225 -7.11 8.09 2.01
CA ASP A 225 -8.49 8.31 2.46
C ASP A 225 -8.94 7.19 3.42
N ARG A 226 -8.51 5.95 3.12
CA ARG A 226 -8.81 4.74 3.87
C ARG A 226 -7.55 3.91 4.08
N ILE A 227 -7.49 3.23 5.22
CA ILE A 227 -6.36 2.35 5.59
C ILE A 227 -6.87 0.92 5.76
N ILE A 228 -6.10 -0.02 5.23
CA ILE A 228 -6.21 -1.45 5.45
C ILE A 228 -4.98 -1.88 6.25
N VAL A 229 -5.19 -2.45 7.44
CA VAL A 229 -4.11 -3.01 8.25
C VAL A 229 -4.07 -4.51 8.06
N MET A 230 -2.91 -5.02 7.63
CA MET A 230 -2.70 -6.45 7.38
C MET A 230 -1.75 -7.06 8.41
N TYR A 231 -2.10 -8.23 8.91
CA TYR A 231 -1.26 -9.05 9.78
C TYR A 231 -1.37 -10.52 9.41
N SER A 232 -0.23 -11.20 9.24
CA SER A 232 -0.17 -12.66 8.93
C SER A 232 -1.11 -13.13 7.80
N GLY A 233 -1.20 -12.34 6.72
CA GLY A 233 -2.02 -12.66 5.55
C GLY A 233 -3.51 -12.31 5.67
N GLU A 234 -3.93 -11.65 6.75
CA GLU A 234 -5.32 -11.26 6.99
C GLU A 234 -5.48 -9.74 7.09
N ILE A 235 -6.67 -9.23 6.72
CA ILE A 235 -7.08 -7.87 7.08
C ILE A 235 -7.57 -7.92 8.53
N VAL A 236 -6.90 -7.15 9.40
CA VAL A 236 -7.24 -7.06 10.82
C VAL A 236 -8.01 -5.79 11.18
N LEU A 237 -7.86 -4.75 10.36
CA LEU A 237 -8.59 -3.50 10.50
C LEU A 237 -8.72 -2.82 9.12
N GLU A 238 -9.87 -2.22 8.83
CA GLU A 238 -10.11 -1.45 7.61
C GLU A 238 -11.12 -0.33 7.88
N GLY A 239 -10.78 0.89 7.53
CA GLY A 239 -11.66 2.05 7.72
C GLY A 239 -11.03 3.36 7.29
N PRO A 240 -11.76 4.50 7.41
CA PRO A 240 -11.23 5.81 7.11
C PRO A 240 -9.95 6.11 7.88
N SER A 241 -8.93 6.66 7.21
CA SER A 241 -7.62 6.95 7.81
C SER A 241 -7.73 7.77 9.08
N ARG A 242 -8.57 8.81 9.05
CA ARG A 242 -8.81 9.68 10.20
C ARG A 242 -9.36 8.96 11.42
N ASP A 243 -10.26 7.99 11.20
CA ASP A 243 -10.92 7.28 12.29
C ASP A 243 -10.00 6.22 12.89
N ILE A 244 -9.25 5.49 12.07
CA ILE A 244 -8.23 4.52 12.51
C ILE A 244 -7.14 5.18 13.36
N LEU A 245 -6.67 6.38 12.96
CA LEU A 245 -5.66 7.11 13.72
C LEU A 245 -6.19 7.65 15.05
N LYS A 246 -7.47 8.03 15.08
CA LYS A 246 -8.09 8.54 16.32
C LYS A 246 -8.48 7.43 17.29
N LYS A 247 -8.93 6.29 16.78
CA LYS A 247 -9.43 5.15 17.55
C LYS A 247 -8.93 3.84 16.93
N PRO A 248 -7.67 3.43 17.22
CA PRO A 248 -7.13 2.16 16.77
C PRO A 248 -7.78 1.02 17.55
N ILE A 249 -8.88 0.50 17.07
CA ILE A 249 -9.71 -0.51 17.73
C ILE A 249 -9.16 -1.94 17.62
N HIS A 250 -7.98 -2.12 17.04
CA HIS A 250 -7.26 -3.39 17.02
C HIS A 250 -5.92 -3.26 17.77
N PRO A 251 -5.57 -4.18 18.69
CA PRO A 251 -4.33 -4.10 19.48
C PRO A 251 -3.05 -3.97 18.64
N TYR A 252 -2.98 -4.66 17.51
CA TYR A 252 -1.86 -4.53 16.56
C TYR A 252 -1.73 -3.11 16.00
N THR A 253 -2.85 -2.51 15.59
CA THR A 253 -2.85 -1.12 15.06
C THR A 253 -2.44 -0.12 16.14
N TYR A 254 -2.89 -0.33 17.37
CA TYR A 254 -2.44 0.45 18.52
C TYR A 254 -0.93 0.33 18.75
N GLY A 255 -0.39 -0.89 18.64
CA GLY A 255 1.05 -1.13 18.71
C GLY A 255 1.83 -0.40 17.60
N LEU A 256 1.34 -0.44 16.34
CA LEU A 256 1.94 0.31 15.23
C LEU A 256 1.95 1.83 15.50
N LEU A 257 0.87 2.39 16.04
CA LEU A 257 0.82 3.82 16.41
C LEU A 257 1.82 4.19 17.52
N LYS A 258 2.06 3.30 18.48
CA LYS A 258 3.07 3.50 19.54
C LYS A 258 4.50 3.47 19.01
N SER A 259 4.75 2.77 17.92
CA SER A 259 6.08 2.66 17.32
C SER A 259 6.46 3.84 16.41
N ILE A 260 5.53 4.75 16.10
CA ILE A 260 5.82 5.94 15.29
C ILE A 260 6.76 6.87 16.07
N PRO A 261 7.97 7.23 15.55
CA PRO A 261 8.88 8.18 16.20
C PRO A 261 8.20 9.54 16.39
N LYS A 262 8.22 10.06 17.60
CA LYS A 262 7.62 11.35 17.94
C LYS A 262 8.71 12.35 18.29
N LEU A 263 8.80 13.42 17.53
CA LEU A 263 9.77 14.50 17.76
C LEU A 263 9.59 15.24 19.09
N SER A 264 8.39 15.20 19.68
CA SER A 264 8.02 15.98 20.88
C SER A 264 7.99 15.18 22.19
N LEU A 265 8.16 13.84 22.17
CA LEU A 265 8.16 13.03 23.36
C LEU A 265 9.58 12.60 23.73
N ALA A 266 10.06 13.02 24.90
CA ALA A 266 11.28 12.50 25.51
C ALA A 266 11.10 11.00 25.81
N GLY A 267 11.53 10.14 24.88
CA GLY A 267 11.46 8.69 25.02
C GLY A 267 11.72 7.97 23.68
N LEU A 268 12.30 6.78 23.77
CA LEU A 268 12.47 5.91 22.60
C LEU A 268 11.09 5.39 22.13
N PRO A 269 10.90 5.22 20.79
CA PRO A 269 9.71 4.54 20.28
C PRO A 269 9.55 3.17 20.96
N GLN A 270 8.34 2.85 21.40
CA GLN A 270 8.09 1.55 22.00
C GLN A 270 7.92 0.52 20.89
N SER A 271 8.88 -0.39 20.79
CA SER A 271 8.75 -1.52 19.88
C SER A 271 7.67 -2.48 20.36
N MET A 272 6.91 -3.05 19.45
CA MET A 272 5.94 -4.10 19.75
C MET A 272 6.70 -5.38 20.14
N PRO A 273 6.34 -6.05 21.24
CA PRO A 273 7.03 -7.27 21.69
C PRO A 273 6.87 -8.41 20.67
N GLY A 274 7.84 -9.31 20.65
CA GLY A 274 7.86 -10.49 19.79
C GLY A 274 8.08 -10.17 18.31
N SER A 275 8.04 -11.20 17.48
CA SER A 275 8.14 -11.11 16.03
C SER A 275 6.86 -11.62 15.36
N GLN A 276 6.60 -11.15 14.16
CA GLN A 276 5.51 -11.67 13.34
C GLN A 276 5.75 -13.17 13.09
N PRO A 277 4.69 -14.01 13.13
CA PRO A 277 4.79 -15.40 12.72
C PRO A 277 5.34 -15.52 11.30
N GLN A 278 6.12 -16.57 11.05
CA GLN A 278 6.62 -16.83 9.70
C GLN A 278 5.45 -16.96 8.71
N PRO A 279 5.59 -16.45 7.48
CA PRO A 279 4.56 -16.60 6.46
C PRO A 279 4.13 -18.07 6.33
N GLY A 280 2.82 -18.30 6.41
CA GLY A 280 2.27 -19.65 6.34
C GLY A 280 2.12 -20.38 7.67
N THR A 281 2.49 -19.78 8.79
CA THR A 281 2.19 -20.38 10.10
C THR A 281 0.68 -20.56 10.26
N MET A 282 0.23 -21.78 10.49
CA MET A 282 -1.19 -22.04 10.75
C MET A 282 -1.52 -21.70 12.21
N HIS A 283 -2.40 -20.73 12.40
CA HIS A 283 -2.97 -20.42 13.71
C HIS A 283 -4.37 -21.05 13.81
N ARG A 284 -4.65 -21.75 14.91
CA ARG A 284 -6.01 -22.24 15.22
C ARG A 284 -6.93 -21.11 15.68
N GLY A 285 -6.36 -20.08 16.31
CA GLY A 285 -7.03 -18.90 16.83
C GLY A 285 -6.64 -17.61 16.13
N CYS A 286 -6.70 -16.50 16.88
CA CYS A 286 -6.29 -15.19 16.44
C CYS A 286 -4.80 -15.19 16.08
N SER A 287 -4.46 -14.75 14.88
CA SER A 287 -3.06 -14.69 14.38
C SER A 287 -2.16 -13.75 15.21
N PHE A 288 -2.75 -12.79 15.93
CA PHE A 288 -2.03 -11.84 16.80
C PHE A 288 -1.97 -12.28 18.29
N PHE A 289 -2.52 -13.44 18.66
CA PHE A 289 -2.67 -13.90 20.05
C PHE A 289 -1.39 -13.79 20.87
N ASP A 290 -0.27 -14.31 20.40
CA ASP A 290 1.00 -14.40 21.15
C ASP A 290 1.64 -13.02 21.45
N ARG A 291 1.19 -11.95 20.81
CA ARG A 291 1.72 -10.58 20.94
C ARG A 291 0.70 -9.59 21.50
N CYS A 292 -0.49 -10.08 21.86
CA CYS A 292 -1.63 -9.25 22.21
C CYS A 292 -1.76 -9.09 23.72
N ASP A 293 -1.55 -7.88 24.24
CA ASP A 293 -1.75 -7.54 25.66
C ASP A 293 -3.24 -7.63 26.09
N PHE A 294 -4.16 -7.72 25.15
CA PHE A 294 -5.62 -7.80 25.37
C PHE A 294 -6.18 -9.19 25.02
N SER A 295 -5.30 -10.21 24.91
CA SER A 295 -5.73 -11.56 24.56
C SER A 295 -6.50 -12.24 25.69
N GLU A 296 -7.50 -13.05 25.31
CA GLU A 296 -8.28 -13.92 26.20
C GLU A 296 -8.18 -15.37 25.72
N GLU A 297 -8.58 -16.33 26.54
CA GLU A 297 -8.48 -17.75 26.20
C GLU A 297 -9.22 -18.10 24.89
N LYS A 298 -10.36 -17.43 24.63
CA LYS A 298 -11.09 -17.59 23.34
C LYS A 298 -10.25 -17.23 22.11
N CYS A 299 -9.29 -16.29 22.26
CA CYS A 299 -8.43 -15.87 21.14
C CYS A 299 -7.41 -16.92 20.75
N LYS A 300 -7.08 -17.87 21.67
CA LYS A 300 -6.13 -18.96 21.42
C LYS A 300 -6.71 -20.03 20.52
N SER A 301 -7.99 -20.32 20.64
CA SER A 301 -8.66 -21.41 19.95
C SER A 301 -9.56 -20.96 18.79
N ASN A 302 -10.03 -19.70 18.80
CA ASN A 302 -10.98 -19.18 17.82
C ASN A 302 -10.38 -18.00 17.05
N SER A 303 -10.51 -18.01 15.73
CA SER A 303 -10.14 -16.88 14.87
C SER A 303 -11.33 -15.90 14.80
N PRO A 304 -11.13 -14.60 15.14
CA PRO A 304 -12.19 -13.60 14.98
C PRO A 304 -12.50 -13.39 13.49
N GLN A 305 -13.76 -13.11 13.18
CA GLN A 305 -14.18 -12.70 11.85
C GLN A 305 -13.98 -11.19 11.68
N LEU A 306 -13.85 -10.73 10.43
CA LEU A 306 -13.82 -9.30 10.11
C LEU A 306 -15.26 -8.77 10.21
N GLU A 307 -15.54 -7.99 11.23
CA GLU A 307 -16.85 -7.42 11.55
C GLU A 307 -16.86 -5.93 11.23
N TYR A 308 -17.92 -5.47 10.53
CA TYR A 308 -18.11 -4.04 10.27
C TYR A 308 -18.88 -3.38 11.42
N LEU A 309 -18.30 -2.33 11.96
CA LEU A 309 -18.86 -1.52 13.05
C LEU A 309 -19.42 -0.22 12.45
N GLU A 310 -20.74 -0.10 12.31
CA GLU A 310 -21.41 1.05 11.71
C GLU A 310 -21.07 2.37 12.43
N GLU A 311 -21.05 2.36 13.78
CA GLU A 311 -20.75 3.53 14.60
C GLU A 311 -19.35 4.14 14.33
N LEU A 312 -18.41 3.34 13.84
CA LEU A 312 -17.03 3.72 13.58
C LEU A 312 -16.70 3.73 12.09
N ASN A 313 -17.63 3.33 11.23
CA ASN A 313 -17.38 3.13 9.79
C ASN A 313 -16.11 2.32 9.53
N THR A 314 -15.87 1.29 10.34
CA THR A 314 -14.59 0.55 10.38
C THR A 314 -14.86 -0.94 10.56
N SER A 315 -14.15 -1.76 9.78
CA SER A 315 -14.17 -3.22 9.97
C SER A 315 -13.01 -3.65 10.85
N VAL A 316 -13.26 -4.54 11.82
CA VAL A 316 -12.22 -5.03 12.74
C VAL A 316 -12.30 -6.54 12.92
N ARG A 317 -11.15 -7.19 12.97
CA ARG A 317 -10.98 -8.63 13.25
C ARG A 317 -10.45 -8.81 14.67
N CYS A 318 -11.30 -8.55 15.68
CA CYS A 318 -10.88 -8.65 17.09
C CYS A 318 -12.09 -8.91 18.00
N PHE A 319 -12.01 -9.91 18.88
CA PHE A 319 -13.03 -10.17 19.88
C PHE A 319 -13.09 -9.09 20.96
N ASN A 320 -11.96 -8.45 21.26
CA ASN A 320 -11.79 -7.56 22.42
C ASN A 320 -11.63 -6.09 22.03
N HIS A 321 -12.11 -5.67 20.84
CA HIS A 321 -12.04 -4.29 20.40
C HIS A 321 -12.70 -3.29 21.36
N LYS A 322 -13.80 -3.68 22.05
CA LYS A 322 -14.48 -2.84 23.06
C LYS A 322 -13.62 -2.62 24.30
N SER A 323 -12.92 -3.66 24.76
CA SER A 323 -12.01 -3.56 25.92
C SER A 323 -10.87 -2.59 25.64
N LEU A 324 -10.27 -2.66 24.45
CA LEU A 324 -9.24 -1.72 24.00
C LEU A 324 -9.76 -0.27 23.97
N MET A 325 -10.96 -0.05 23.47
CA MET A 325 -11.56 1.29 23.38
C MET A 325 -11.82 1.92 24.75
N ASN A 326 -12.13 1.11 25.77
CA ASN A 326 -12.45 1.56 27.12
C ASN A 326 -11.23 1.63 28.04
N ASP A 327 -10.06 1.19 27.57
CA ASP A 327 -8.83 1.21 28.37
C ASP A 327 -8.32 2.63 28.60
N SER A 328 -8.14 3.00 29.85
CA SER A 328 -7.72 4.34 30.27
C SER A 328 -6.28 4.68 29.83
N GLN A 329 -5.37 3.71 29.87
CA GLN A 329 -3.97 3.89 29.46
C GLN A 329 -3.86 4.06 27.94
N VAL A 330 -4.65 3.30 27.18
CA VAL A 330 -4.78 3.46 25.72
C VAL A 330 -5.26 4.87 25.39
N ASN A 331 -6.34 5.32 26.04
CA ASN A 331 -6.91 6.65 25.81
C ASN A 331 -5.95 7.78 26.19
N GLN A 332 -5.22 7.66 27.29
CA GLN A 332 -4.18 8.62 27.67
C GLN A 332 -3.04 8.68 26.62
N THR A 333 -2.59 7.51 26.15
CA THR A 333 -1.54 7.42 25.13
C THR A 333 -2.02 8.05 23.82
N LEU A 334 -3.24 7.76 23.36
CA LEU A 334 -3.82 8.35 22.16
C LEU A 334 -3.96 9.86 22.26
N ASN A 335 -4.33 10.38 23.43
CA ASN A 335 -4.41 11.84 23.65
C ASN A 335 -3.03 12.52 23.58
N LYS A 336 -1.97 11.86 24.07
CA LYS A 336 -0.59 12.35 23.92
C LYS A 336 -0.17 12.33 22.45
N ILE A 337 -0.53 11.27 21.70
CA ILE A 337 -0.26 11.17 20.26
C ILE A 337 -0.95 12.29 19.48
N LYS A 338 -2.23 12.55 19.76
CA LYS A 338 -3.01 13.61 19.09
C LYS A 338 -2.42 14.99 19.32
N LYS A 339 -1.99 15.34 20.55
CA LYS A 339 -1.35 16.62 20.83
C LYS A 339 -0.07 16.79 20.03
N SER A 340 0.80 15.78 19.97
CA SER A 340 2.05 15.85 19.19
C SER A 340 1.83 15.93 17.67
N THR A 341 0.73 15.39 17.13
CA THR A 341 0.40 15.50 15.69
C THR A 341 -0.24 16.84 15.34
N GLN A 342 -0.93 17.50 16.25
CA GLN A 342 -1.42 18.87 16.04
C GLN A 342 -0.27 19.87 15.97
N ASP A 343 0.78 19.68 16.78
CA ASP A 343 1.99 20.50 16.72
C ASP A 343 2.77 20.32 15.41
N LEU A 344 2.70 19.11 14.79
CA LEU A 344 3.34 18.84 13.49
C LEU A 344 2.59 19.45 12.31
N SER A 345 1.28 19.67 12.40
CA SER A 345 0.51 20.36 11.37
C SER A 345 0.82 21.87 11.29
N LEU A 346 1.50 22.43 12.30
CA LEU A 346 1.98 23.81 12.34
C LEU A 346 3.39 23.99 11.74
N ILE A 347 4.09 22.90 11.41
CA ILE A 347 5.44 22.92 10.82
C ILE A 347 5.40 22.83 9.28
N HIS A 348 4.23 22.64 8.69
CA HIS A 348 4.04 22.69 7.24
C HIS A 348 3.47 24.07 6.82
N ILE A 349 4.32 25.08 6.97
CA ILE A 349 4.22 26.34 6.22
C ILE A 349 5.41 26.41 5.27
#